data_d4863e52fd752efca5e3ac2aa2590364
#
_entry.id   d4863e52fd752efca5e3ac2aa2590364
#
_cell.length_a   1.000
_cell.length_b   1.000
_cell.length_c   1.000
_cell.angle_alpha   90.00
_cell.angle_beta   90.00
_cell.angle_gamma   90.00
#
_symmetry.space_group_name_H-M   'P 1'
#
loop_
_entity.id
_entity.type
_entity.pdbx_description
1 polymer ?
#
loop_
_entity_poly.entity_id
_entity_poly.type
_entity_poly.pdbx_seq_one_letter_code
_entity_poly.pdbx_strand_id
1 'polypeptide(L)'
;MAKKQQNAITPMRLEDYPEWYQQVIKAADLAEVSPVRGCMVIKPWGYSIWENMQGVLDGMFKETGHVNAYFPLFIPMSYLEREAEHVEGFAKECAVVTHHRLEPDPEGGLRPAGELEEPLIVRPTSETIIGETYSKWVQSYRDLPILINQWANVVRWELRTRLFLRTTEFLWQEGHTVHATEAEAVEETEAILDLYGRFAEEYMAMPVVKGEKTRGERFPGAVNTYSIEAMMQDHKALQAGTSHFLGQNFSKACKINFLDQEGQEVFAWTTSWGVSTRLIGGLIMTHSDDDGLVLPPRLAPRHVVILPIFKGEDERSEVLGYCEKLKAEIEAREYDDGKVRVELDDRDIRGGEKVWQHIKKGVPIRLEVGPRDIASDSVFMGRRDLSPKDKSGVSREEFVARVPEILGEIQKSLYDKALKFREDRTRTIDNLDEFREFFSSSAEGGFAGGFALSYFADDGGGEDLLNELKVTPRCIPVDTAGDLGECIFTGKPGSRLTVFAKAY
;
A
#
# COMPACT_ATOMS: atom_id res chain seq x y z
N MET A 1 42.46 -0.44 8.06
CA MET A 1 41.11 -0.35 7.42
C MET A 1 40.11 -0.88 8.40
N ALA A 2 39.24 -0.06 8.96
CA ALA A 2 38.17 -0.51 9.84
C ALA A 2 37.25 -1.45 9.05
N LYS A 3 36.98 -2.66 9.57
CA LYS A 3 35.99 -3.57 8.99
C LYS A 3 34.67 -2.82 8.91
N LYS A 4 34.20 -2.50 7.69
CA LYS A 4 32.86 -1.96 7.46
C LYS A 4 31.86 -2.82 8.20
N GLN A 5 31.01 -2.21 8.98
CA GLN A 5 30.01 -2.87 9.82
C GLN A 5 29.10 -3.71 8.90
N GLN A 6 29.18 -5.02 8.99
CA GLN A 6 28.48 -5.99 8.09
C GLN A 6 26.95 -6.04 8.28
N ASN A 7 26.40 -5.15 9.12
CA ASN A 7 25.04 -5.25 9.64
C ASN A 7 24.05 -4.29 8.97
N ALA A 8 24.51 -3.20 8.37
CA ALA A 8 23.67 -2.22 7.64
C ALA A 8 23.23 -2.75 6.27
N ILE A 9 22.19 -2.14 5.70
CA ILE A 9 21.77 -2.36 4.31
C ILE A 9 22.83 -1.77 3.37
N THR A 10 23.14 -2.47 2.30
CA THR A 10 24.10 -2.02 1.29
C THR A 10 23.54 -2.34 -0.11
N PRO A 11 23.50 -1.35 -1.03
CA PRO A 11 23.93 0.06 -0.88
C PRO A 11 23.05 0.84 0.10
N MET A 12 23.51 2.01 0.55
CA MET A 12 22.70 2.93 1.35
C MET A 12 21.70 3.68 0.45
N ARG A 13 20.65 4.26 1.03
CA ARG A 13 19.57 4.98 0.32
C ARG A 13 20.08 6.05 -0.64
N LEU A 14 21.09 6.82 -0.22
CA LEU A 14 21.66 7.90 -1.03
C LEU A 14 22.67 7.42 -2.08
N GLU A 15 23.15 6.17 -1.97
CA GLU A 15 24.07 5.58 -2.96
C GLU A 15 23.29 5.00 -4.15
N ASP A 16 22.27 4.20 -3.87
CA ASP A 16 21.39 3.59 -4.88
C ASP A 16 20.02 3.24 -4.24
N TYR A 17 19.06 4.17 -4.34
CA TYR A 17 17.74 4.00 -3.74
C TYR A 17 16.95 2.80 -4.28
N PRO A 18 16.90 2.54 -5.60
CA PRO A 18 16.25 1.37 -6.14
C PRO A 18 16.82 0.05 -5.61
N GLU A 19 18.14 -0.09 -5.52
CA GLU A 19 18.79 -1.29 -5.01
C GLU A 19 18.65 -1.38 -3.48
N TRP A 20 18.80 -0.26 -2.76
CA TRP A 20 18.54 -0.21 -1.32
C TRP A 20 17.14 -0.77 -0.98
N TYR A 21 16.13 -0.37 -1.74
CA TYR A 21 14.76 -0.85 -1.55
C TYR A 21 14.67 -2.39 -1.68
N GLN A 22 15.33 -2.97 -2.70
CA GLN A 22 15.36 -4.43 -2.88
C GLN A 22 16.11 -5.12 -1.74
N GLN A 23 17.21 -4.52 -1.27
CA GLN A 23 17.98 -5.07 -0.16
C GLN A 23 17.25 -5.00 1.18
N VAL A 24 16.42 -3.99 1.43
CA VAL A 24 15.52 -3.95 2.60
C VAL A 24 14.53 -5.11 2.55
N ILE A 25 13.86 -5.34 1.42
CA ILE A 25 12.91 -6.45 1.24
C ILE A 25 13.58 -7.79 1.54
N LYS A 26 14.77 -8.01 0.98
CA LYS A 26 15.55 -9.23 1.18
C LYS A 26 16.01 -9.41 2.62
N ALA A 27 16.55 -8.35 3.23
CA ALA A 27 17.09 -8.39 4.58
C ALA A 27 16.00 -8.56 5.66
N ALA A 28 14.81 -8.03 5.40
CA ALA A 28 13.64 -8.20 6.26
C ALA A 28 12.85 -9.50 6.00
N ASP A 29 13.27 -10.30 5.01
CA ASP A 29 12.64 -11.56 4.64
C ASP A 29 11.16 -11.40 4.24
N LEU A 30 10.85 -10.34 3.44
CA LEU A 30 9.47 -10.00 3.05
C LEU A 30 9.00 -10.74 1.81
N ALA A 31 9.82 -10.79 0.78
CA ALA A 31 9.48 -11.39 -0.51
C ALA A 31 10.74 -11.76 -1.30
N GLU A 32 10.55 -12.59 -2.31
CA GLU A 32 11.59 -12.93 -3.30
C GLU A 32 10.99 -13.08 -4.69
N VAL A 33 11.84 -13.01 -5.70
CA VAL A 33 11.44 -13.23 -7.09
C VAL A 33 11.11 -14.70 -7.27
N SER A 34 9.97 -14.98 -7.88
CA SER A 34 9.56 -16.36 -8.21
C SER A 34 10.19 -16.82 -9.55
N PRO A 35 10.14 -18.13 -9.86
CA PRO A 35 10.49 -18.64 -11.19
C PRO A 35 9.61 -18.09 -12.32
N VAL A 36 8.41 -17.60 -12.00
CA VAL A 36 7.50 -16.97 -12.95
C VAL A 36 7.87 -15.48 -13.08
N ARG A 37 8.27 -15.09 -14.28
CA ARG A 37 8.71 -13.71 -14.54
C ARG A 37 7.66 -12.68 -14.11
N GLY A 38 8.09 -11.73 -13.29
CA GLY A 38 7.26 -10.64 -12.83
C GLY A 38 6.36 -10.97 -11.63
N CYS A 39 6.30 -12.24 -11.23
CA CYS A 39 5.58 -12.64 -10.03
C CYS A 39 6.54 -12.76 -8.84
N MET A 40 6.04 -12.54 -7.64
CA MET A 40 6.82 -12.66 -6.40
C MET A 40 6.27 -13.76 -5.50
N VAL A 41 7.16 -14.32 -4.68
CA VAL A 41 6.77 -15.08 -3.50
C VAL A 41 6.76 -14.11 -2.31
N ILE A 42 5.62 -13.89 -1.71
CA ILE A 42 5.52 -13.13 -0.45
C ILE A 42 5.80 -14.12 0.68
N LYS A 43 6.88 -13.86 1.43
CA LYS A 43 7.29 -14.73 2.54
C LYS A 43 6.44 -14.51 3.79
N PRO A 44 6.47 -15.42 4.78
CA PRO A 44 5.60 -15.34 5.96
C PRO A 44 5.63 -14.00 6.69
N TRP A 45 6.81 -13.35 6.82
CA TRP A 45 6.89 -12.04 7.47
C TRP A 45 6.22 -10.93 6.67
N GLY A 46 6.43 -10.91 5.34
CA GLY A 46 5.76 -9.97 4.44
C GLY A 46 4.26 -10.24 4.35
N TYR A 47 3.85 -11.52 4.33
CA TYR A 47 2.44 -11.89 4.28
C TYR A 47 1.71 -11.50 5.58
N SER A 48 2.35 -11.66 6.74
CA SER A 48 1.75 -11.21 8.01
C SER A 48 1.52 -9.70 8.09
N ILE A 49 2.35 -8.88 7.41
CA ILE A 49 2.08 -7.44 7.28
C ILE A 49 0.81 -7.24 6.43
N TRP A 50 0.68 -7.98 5.31
CA TRP A 50 -0.52 -7.92 4.47
C TRP A 50 -1.78 -8.38 5.22
N GLU A 51 -1.72 -9.45 6.00
CA GLU A 51 -2.83 -9.93 6.83
C GLU A 51 -3.28 -8.87 7.85
N ASN A 52 -2.33 -8.15 8.47
CA ASN A 52 -2.66 -7.06 9.38
C ASN A 52 -3.33 -5.88 8.63
N MET A 53 -2.82 -5.50 7.44
CA MET A 53 -3.45 -4.48 6.60
C MET A 53 -4.86 -4.91 6.18
N GLN A 54 -5.00 -6.15 5.74
CA GLN A 54 -6.29 -6.74 5.35
C GLN A 54 -7.28 -6.74 6.50
N GLY A 55 -6.86 -7.18 7.69
CA GLY A 55 -7.73 -7.25 8.87
C GLY A 55 -8.30 -5.88 9.25
N VAL A 56 -7.45 -4.85 9.25
CA VAL A 56 -7.86 -3.47 9.55
C VAL A 56 -8.81 -2.94 8.48
N LEU A 57 -8.43 -2.99 7.21
CA LEU A 57 -9.25 -2.50 6.11
C LEU A 57 -10.59 -3.22 6.02
N ASP A 58 -10.61 -4.55 6.19
CA ASP A 58 -11.82 -5.36 6.18
C ASP A 58 -12.79 -4.96 7.31
N GLY A 59 -12.24 -4.65 8.50
CA GLY A 59 -13.00 -4.07 9.61
C GLY A 59 -13.61 -2.73 9.24
N MET A 60 -12.81 -1.80 8.71
CA MET A 60 -13.26 -0.47 8.31
C MET A 60 -14.35 -0.51 7.21
N PHE A 61 -14.24 -1.43 6.23
CA PHE A 61 -15.29 -1.62 5.21
C PHE A 61 -16.57 -2.16 5.82
N LYS A 62 -16.49 -3.11 6.75
CA LYS A 62 -17.68 -3.66 7.44
C LYS A 62 -18.39 -2.63 8.31
N GLU A 63 -17.65 -1.70 8.93
CA GLU A 63 -18.23 -0.57 9.67
C GLU A 63 -19.08 0.35 8.80
N THR A 64 -18.75 0.47 7.49
CA THR A 64 -19.52 1.22 6.52
C THR A 64 -20.60 0.39 5.80
N GLY A 65 -20.85 -0.84 6.26
CA GLY A 65 -21.91 -1.71 5.74
C GLY A 65 -21.51 -2.60 4.56
N HIS A 66 -20.26 -2.56 4.12
CA HIS A 66 -19.79 -3.43 3.05
C HIS A 66 -19.66 -4.88 3.48
N VAL A 67 -19.89 -5.79 2.53
CA VAL A 67 -19.74 -7.23 2.72
C VAL A 67 -18.78 -7.81 1.68
N ASN A 68 -18.12 -8.91 2.03
CA ASN A 68 -17.19 -9.57 1.13
C ASN A 68 -17.92 -10.56 0.22
N ALA A 69 -17.53 -10.58 -1.06
CA ALA A 69 -17.91 -11.60 -2.02
C ALA A 69 -16.68 -12.07 -2.80
N TYR A 70 -16.83 -13.11 -3.61
CA TYR A 70 -15.80 -13.61 -4.50
C TYR A 70 -16.37 -13.83 -5.90
N PHE A 71 -15.68 -13.28 -6.90
CA PHE A 71 -16.03 -13.39 -8.32
C PHE A 71 -14.96 -14.21 -9.06
N PRO A 72 -15.31 -14.85 -10.18
CA PRO A 72 -14.40 -15.71 -10.92
C PRO A 72 -13.10 -15.03 -11.35
N LEU A 73 -12.01 -15.79 -11.34
CA LEU A 73 -10.70 -15.37 -11.84
C LEU A 73 -10.72 -15.13 -13.36
N PHE A 74 -11.49 -15.93 -14.09
CA PHE A 74 -11.54 -15.90 -15.55
C PHE A 74 -12.70 -15.08 -16.06
N ILE A 75 -12.42 -14.25 -17.07
CA ILE A 75 -13.40 -13.41 -17.77
C ILE A 75 -13.48 -13.90 -19.22
N PRO A 76 -14.64 -14.24 -19.78
CA PRO A 76 -14.78 -14.54 -21.19
C PRO A 76 -14.33 -13.35 -22.05
N MET A 77 -13.58 -13.60 -23.11
CA MET A 77 -13.07 -12.53 -23.99
C MET A 77 -14.18 -11.66 -24.57
N SER A 78 -15.30 -12.27 -24.89
CA SER A 78 -16.50 -11.57 -25.41
C SER A 78 -17.06 -10.50 -24.45
N TYR A 79 -16.80 -10.63 -23.14
CA TYR A 79 -17.24 -9.61 -22.18
C TYR A 79 -16.39 -8.34 -22.28
N LEU A 80 -15.07 -8.50 -22.45
CA LEU A 80 -14.16 -7.36 -22.65
C LEU A 80 -14.41 -6.67 -24.01
N GLU A 81 -14.75 -7.42 -25.05
CA GLU A 81 -15.06 -6.86 -26.36
C GLU A 81 -16.28 -5.91 -26.35
N ARG A 82 -17.27 -6.17 -25.50
CA ARG A 82 -18.44 -5.30 -25.31
C ARG A 82 -18.09 -3.96 -24.65
N GLU A 83 -17.01 -3.94 -23.91
CA GLU A 83 -16.52 -2.77 -23.18
C GLU A 83 -15.28 -2.14 -23.85
N ALA A 84 -14.95 -2.53 -25.08
CA ALA A 84 -13.68 -2.19 -25.75
C ALA A 84 -13.34 -0.68 -25.73
N GLU A 85 -14.33 0.20 -25.74
CA GLU A 85 -14.13 1.64 -25.60
C GLU A 85 -13.63 2.05 -24.20
N HIS A 86 -13.90 1.23 -23.16
CA HIS A 86 -13.48 1.49 -21.77
C HIS A 86 -12.21 0.70 -21.38
N VAL A 87 -11.86 -0.33 -22.15
CA VAL A 87 -10.81 -1.32 -21.84
C VAL A 87 -9.47 -1.02 -22.53
N GLU A 88 -9.38 0.00 -23.39
CA GLU A 88 -8.13 0.30 -24.15
C GLU A 88 -6.87 0.37 -23.27
N GLY A 89 -7.00 0.77 -22.00
CA GLY A 89 -5.90 0.84 -21.05
C GLY A 89 -5.42 -0.53 -20.52
N PHE A 90 -6.31 -1.53 -20.42
CA PHE A 90 -6.01 -2.84 -19.81
C PHE A 90 -5.84 -3.96 -20.84
N ALA A 91 -6.41 -3.82 -22.04
CA ALA A 91 -6.40 -4.88 -23.06
C ALA A 91 -5.00 -5.30 -23.52
N LYS A 92 -4.02 -4.40 -23.38
CA LYS A 92 -2.63 -4.62 -23.87
C LYS A 92 -1.78 -5.48 -22.94
N GLU A 93 -2.20 -5.70 -21.70
CA GLU A 93 -1.38 -6.35 -20.65
C GLU A 93 -2.13 -7.50 -19.96
N CYS A 94 -2.97 -8.23 -20.69
CA CYS A 94 -3.74 -9.35 -20.17
C CYS A 94 -3.02 -10.70 -20.35
N ALA A 95 -3.20 -11.60 -19.40
CA ALA A 95 -2.90 -13.01 -19.58
C ALA A 95 -4.11 -13.74 -20.17
N VAL A 96 -3.90 -14.46 -21.25
CA VAL A 96 -4.97 -15.13 -22.01
C VAL A 96 -4.82 -16.64 -21.88
N VAL A 97 -5.91 -17.32 -21.50
CA VAL A 97 -5.99 -18.79 -21.42
C VAL A 97 -6.72 -19.30 -22.66
N THR A 98 -6.04 -20.11 -23.45
CA THR A 98 -6.52 -20.62 -24.73
C THR A 98 -6.76 -22.14 -24.74
N HIS A 99 -6.26 -22.87 -23.75
CA HIS A 99 -6.35 -24.32 -23.65
C HIS A 99 -6.72 -24.75 -22.23
N HIS A 100 -7.41 -25.91 -22.12
CA HIS A 100 -7.89 -26.40 -20.82
C HIS A 100 -7.16 -27.65 -20.32
N ARG A 101 -6.20 -28.21 -21.06
CA ARG A 101 -5.43 -29.38 -20.64
C ARG A 101 -4.02 -29.41 -21.26
N LEU A 102 -3.23 -30.36 -20.78
CA LEU A 102 -1.93 -30.72 -21.35
C LEU A 102 -1.99 -32.15 -21.90
N GLU A 103 -1.23 -32.42 -22.93
CA GLU A 103 -1.01 -33.78 -23.46
C GLU A 103 0.49 -34.02 -23.71
N PRO A 104 0.95 -35.29 -23.76
CA PRO A 104 2.33 -35.60 -24.12
C PRO A 104 2.68 -35.06 -25.51
N ASP A 105 3.84 -34.40 -25.62
CA ASP A 105 4.38 -33.95 -26.89
C ASP A 105 5.18 -35.11 -27.55
N PRO A 106 4.97 -35.41 -28.85
CA PRO A 106 5.75 -36.42 -29.55
C PRO A 106 7.28 -36.21 -29.53
N GLU A 107 7.71 -34.93 -29.39
CA GLU A 107 9.13 -34.57 -29.31
C GLU A 107 9.67 -34.60 -27.85
N GLY A 108 8.81 -34.96 -26.90
CA GLY A 108 9.08 -35.03 -25.46
C GLY A 108 8.57 -33.86 -24.66
N GLY A 109 8.12 -34.13 -23.42
CA GLY A 109 7.52 -33.13 -22.54
C GLY A 109 6.01 -33.06 -22.69
N LEU A 110 5.44 -31.89 -22.41
CA LEU A 110 4.00 -31.58 -22.43
C LEU A 110 3.72 -30.40 -23.35
N ARG A 111 2.62 -30.45 -24.09
CA ARG A 111 2.09 -29.32 -24.87
C ARG A 111 0.66 -28.98 -24.49
N PRO A 112 0.22 -27.73 -24.68
CA PRO A 112 -1.18 -27.36 -24.54
C PRO A 112 -2.06 -28.15 -25.47
N ALA A 113 -3.25 -28.54 -25.01
CA ALA A 113 -4.24 -29.29 -25.79
C ALA A 113 -5.68 -28.92 -25.35
N GLY A 114 -6.64 -29.26 -26.19
CA GLY A 114 -8.01 -28.91 -25.93
C GLY A 114 -8.20 -27.39 -25.94
N GLU A 115 -8.07 -26.81 -27.15
CA GLU A 115 -8.34 -25.39 -27.36
C GLU A 115 -9.77 -25.02 -26.91
N LEU A 116 -9.90 -23.89 -26.23
CA LEU A 116 -11.18 -23.38 -25.80
C LEU A 116 -11.94 -22.80 -26.99
N GLU A 117 -13.25 -22.99 -27.05
CA GLU A 117 -14.11 -22.34 -28.05
C GLU A 117 -14.03 -20.81 -27.97
N GLU A 118 -13.92 -20.29 -26.74
CA GLU A 118 -13.70 -18.88 -26.45
C GLU A 118 -12.51 -18.74 -25.48
N PRO A 119 -11.50 -17.91 -25.80
CA PRO A 119 -10.42 -17.61 -24.88
C PRO A 119 -10.92 -16.95 -23.59
N LEU A 120 -10.24 -17.22 -22.48
CA LEU A 120 -10.52 -16.62 -21.19
C LEU A 120 -9.38 -15.67 -20.80
N ILE A 121 -9.74 -14.55 -20.22
CA ILE A 121 -8.80 -13.58 -19.70
C ILE A 121 -8.64 -13.80 -18.19
N VAL A 122 -7.41 -13.88 -17.72
CA VAL A 122 -7.14 -13.81 -16.28
C VAL A 122 -7.38 -12.35 -15.86
N ARG A 123 -8.30 -12.11 -14.95
CA ARG A 123 -8.77 -10.75 -14.58
C ARG A 123 -7.62 -9.77 -14.32
N PRO A 124 -7.52 -8.67 -15.06
CA PRO A 124 -6.64 -7.55 -14.72
C PRO A 124 -7.31 -6.57 -13.74
N THR A 125 -8.64 -6.62 -13.68
CA THR A 125 -9.58 -5.93 -12.79
C THR A 125 -10.93 -6.63 -12.97
N SER A 126 -11.92 -6.38 -12.10
CA SER A 126 -13.13 -7.19 -12.07
C SER A 126 -14.41 -6.45 -12.47
N GLU A 127 -14.36 -5.18 -12.91
CA GLU A 127 -15.55 -4.40 -13.29
C GLU A 127 -16.46 -5.16 -14.26
N THR A 128 -15.87 -5.77 -15.28
CA THR A 128 -16.58 -6.51 -16.33
C THR A 128 -17.35 -7.71 -15.80
N ILE A 129 -16.66 -8.61 -15.07
CA ILE A 129 -17.29 -9.83 -14.56
C ILE A 129 -18.30 -9.55 -13.44
N ILE A 130 -18.02 -8.54 -12.62
CA ILE A 130 -18.91 -8.07 -11.57
C ILE A 130 -20.14 -7.37 -12.17
N GLY A 131 -19.95 -6.50 -13.17
CA GLY A 131 -21.03 -5.82 -13.86
C GLY A 131 -22.03 -6.77 -14.52
N GLU A 132 -21.55 -7.84 -15.17
CA GLU A 132 -22.40 -8.91 -15.72
C GLU A 132 -23.19 -9.66 -14.61
N THR A 133 -22.61 -9.77 -13.42
CA THR A 133 -23.31 -10.37 -12.28
C THR A 133 -24.36 -9.42 -11.72
N TYR A 134 -24.01 -8.14 -11.57
CA TYR A 134 -24.91 -7.13 -11.03
C TYR A 134 -26.11 -6.88 -11.91
N SER A 135 -25.99 -7.00 -13.24
CA SER A 135 -27.13 -6.91 -14.17
C SER A 135 -28.24 -7.93 -13.87
N LYS A 136 -27.89 -9.04 -13.20
CA LYS A 136 -28.84 -10.09 -12.78
C LYS A 136 -29.37 -9.88 -11.36
N TRP A 137 -28.55 -9.28 -10.49
CA TRP A 137 -28.91 -9.08 -9.08
C TRP A 137 -29.78 -7.84 -8.88
N VAL A 138 -29.56 -6.79 -9.69
CA VAL A 138 -30.25 -5.52 -9.57
C VAL A 138 -31.48 -5.54 -10.50
N GLN A 139 -32.67 -5.60 -9.92
CA GLN A 139 -33.95 -5.63 -10.66
C GLN A 139 -34.89 -4.50 -10.21
N SER A 140 -34.74 -4.05 -8.97
CA SER A 140 -35.62 -3.08 -8.31
C SER A 140 -34.80 -2.17 -7.42
N TYR A 141 -35.30 -0.95 -7.17
CA TYR A 141 -34.70 -0.02 -6.20
C TYR A 141 -34.52 -0.64 -4.80
N ARG A 142 -35.27 -1.71 -4.47
CA ARG A 142 -35.15 -2.43 -3.19
C ARG A 142 -33.92 -3.30 -3.08
N ASP A 143 -33.24 -3.57 -4.20
CA ASP A 143 -32.00 -4.34 -4.25
C ASP A 143 -30.77 -3.46 -3.99
N LEU A 144 -30.96 -2.14 -3.91
CA LEU A 144 -29.92 -1.13 -3.76
C LEU A 144 -29.89 -0.50 -2.36
N PRO A 145 -28.71 -0.06 -1.88
CA PRO A 145 -27.41 -0.20 -2.54
C PRO A 145 -26.82 -1.61 -2.45
N ILE A 146 -25.98 -1.99 -3.43
CA ILE A 146 -25.08 -3.12 -3.32
C ILE A 146 -23.70 -2.58 -2.91
N LEU A 147 -23.18 -3.05 -1.77
CA LEU A 147 -21.91 -2.61 -1.18
C LEU A 147 -21.01 -3.84 -1.00
N ILE A 148 -20.19 -4.14 -2.02
CA ILE A 148 -19.37 -5.36 -2.04
C ILE A 148 -17.90 -5.03 -2.17
N ASN A 149 -17.11 -5.74 -1.36
CA ASN A 149 -15.66 -5.82 -1.42
C ASN A 149 -15.22 -7.23 -1.80
N GLN A 150 -14.10 -7.34 -2.53
CA GLN A 150 -13.45 -8.59 -2.86
C GLN A 150 -11.96 -8.53 -2.51
N TRP A 151 -11.48 -9.51 -1.75
CA TRP A 151 -10.06 -9.78 -1.56
C TRP A 151 -9.62 -10.82 -2.59
N ALA A 152 -8.67 -10.47 -3.45
CA ALA A 152 -8.33 -11.30 -4.60
C ALA A 152 -6.90 -11.02 -5.10
N ASN A 153 -6.50 -11.79 -6.12
CA ASN A 153 -5.37 -11.49 -6.96
C ASN A 153 -5.85 -11.00 -8.33
N VAL A 154 -4.99 -10.26 -9.02
CA VAL A 154 -5.15 -9.87 -10.42
C VAL A 154 -3.83 -10.03 -11.16
N VAL A 155 -3.90 -10.13 -12.48
CA VAL A 155 -2.73 -10.28 -13.36
C VAL A 155 -2.72 -9.15 -14.40
N ARG A 156 -1.65 -8.34 -14.38
CA ARG A 156 -1.34 -7.32 -15.37
C ARG A 156 0.06 -7.59 -15.89
N TRP A 157 0.21 -7.87 -17.18
CA TRP A 157 1.46 -8.35 -17.77
C TRP A 157 2.54 -7.27 -17.81
N GLU A 158 3.13 -7.01 -16.65
CA GLU A 158 4.10 -5.92 -16.44
C GLU A 158 5.50 -6.30 -16.94
N LEU A 159 6.10 -5.42 -17.73
CA LEU A 159 7.45 -5.64 -18.30
C LEU A 159 8.59 -5.19 -17.38
N ARG A 160 8.34 -4.17 -16.53
CA ARG A 160 9.34 -3.56 -15.64
C ARG A 160 8.97 -3.79 -14.20
N THR A 161 9.19 -5.00 -13.72
CA THR A 161 8.74 -5.44 -12.40
C THR A 161 9.63 -4.93 -11.27
N ARG A 162 9.00 -4.64 -10.14
CA ARG A 162 9.64 -4.30 -8.86
C ARG A 162 8.78 -4.85 -7.73
N LEU A 163 9.38 -5.66 -6.84
CA LEU A 163 8.67 -6.32 -5.74
C LEU A 163 7.75 -5.33 -4.99
N PHE A 164 6.52 -5.73 -4.72
CA PHE A 164 5.41 -4.97 -4.14
C PHE A 164 4.92 -3.77 -4.95
N LEU A 165 5.77 -2.99 -5.60
CA LEU A 165 5.39 -1.75 -6.28
C LEU A 165 4.75 -1.99 -7.65
N ARG A 166 5.32 -2.93 -8.41
CA ARG A 166 4.90 -3.20 -9.78
C ARG A 166 5.26 -4.65 -10.11
N THR A 167 4.29 -5.55 -10.02
CA THR A 167 4.43 -6.99 -10.31
C THR A 167 3.35 -7.44 -11.27
N THR A 168 3.62 -8.52 -12.00
CA THR A 168 2.67 -9.10 -12.95
C THR A 168 1.43 -9.64 -12.24
N GLU A 169 1.61 -10.36 -11.14
CA GLU A 169 0.55 -10.77 -10.23
C GLU A 169 0.71 -10.04 -8.90
N PHE A 170 -0.39 -9.60 -8.32
CA PHE A 170 -0.42 -9.00 -7.00
C PHE A 170 -1.74 -9.26 -6.27
N LEU A 171 -1.69 -9.23 -4.95
CA LEU A 171 -2.88 -9.27 -4.11
C LEU A 171 -3.41 -7.85 -3.93
N TRP A 172 -4.72 -7.74 -3.90
CA TRP A 172 -5.38 -6.48 -3.69
C TRP A 172 -6.75 -6.65 -3.01
N GLN A 173 -7.35 -5.55 -2.73
CA GLN A 173 -8.74 -5.39 -2.42
C GLN A 173 -9.34 -4.52 -3.53
N GLU A 174 -10.51 -4.89 -4.00
CA GLU A 174 -11.34 -4.10 -4.89
C GLU A 174 -12.78 -4.07 -4.39
N GLY A 175 -13.32 -2.87 -4.32
CA GLY A 175 -14.73 -2.68 -4.00
C GLY A 175 -15.50 -2.27 -5.23
N HIS A 176 -16.74 -2.75 -5.31
CA HIS A 176 -17.64 -2.44 -6.42
C HIS A 176 -19.04 -2.24 -5.84
N THR A 177 -19.58 -1.04 -6.03
CA THR A 177 -20.87 -0.69 -5.45
C THR A 177 -21.87 -0.23 -6.50
N VAL A 178 -23.15 -0.39 -6.20
CA VAL A 178 -24.28 0.01 -7.07
C VAL A 178 -25.28 0.80 -6.25
N HIS A 179 -25.70 1.94 -6.77
CA HIS A 179 -26.56 2.91 -6.10
C HIS A 179 -27.74 3.32 -6.97
N ALA A 180 -28.83 3.75 -6.32
CA ALA A 180 -30.02 4.23 -7.01
C ALA A 180 -29.82 5.65 -7.57
N THR A 181 -29.01 6.49 -6.91
CA THR A 181 -28.84 7.89 -7.26
C THR A 181 -27.36 8.25 -7.45
N GLU A 182 -27.13 9.32 -8.23
CA GLU A 182 -25.80 9.90 -8.40
C GLU A 182 -25.19 10.35 -7.05
N ALA A 183 -26.01 11.00 -6.24
CA ALA A 183 -25.58 11.53 -4.95
C ALA A 183 -25.06 10.45 -4.02
N GLU A 184 -25.73 9.30 -3.92
CA GLU A 184 -25.29 8.15 -3.14
C GLU A 184 -23.94 7.59 -3.64
N ALA A 185 -23.76 7.50 -4.95
CA ALA A 185 -22.51 6.99 -5.53
C ALA A 185 -21.33 7.96 -5.36
N VAL A 186 -21.58 9.27 -5.41
CA VAL A 186 -20.56 10.30 -5.11
C VAL A 186 -20.17 10.24 -3.65
N GLU A 187 -21.15 10.20 -2.72
CA GLU A 187 -20.91 10.07 -1.28
C GLU A 187 -20.09 8.83 -0.96
N GLU A 188 -20.42 7.69 -1.56
CA GLU A 188 -19.67 6.45 -1.42
C GLU A 188 -18.20 6.62 -1.90
N THR A 189 -17.99 7.24 -3.06
CA THR A 189 -16.65 7.46 -3.61
C THR A 189 -15.78 8.31 -2.68
N GLU A 190 -16.36 9.36 -2.09
CA GLU A 190 -15.68 10.26 -1.15
C GLU A 190 -15.44 9.58 0.20
N ALA A 191 -16.41 8.82 0.72
CA ALA A 191 -16.28 8.08 1.96
C ALA A 191 -15.14 7.05 1.92
N ILE A 192 -15.00 6.35 0.80
CA ILE A 192 -13.88 5.41 0.60
C ILE A 192 -12.54 6.13 0.48
N LEU A 193 -12.49 7.30 -0.19
CA LEU A 193 -11.27 8.11 -0.21
C LEU A 193 -10.82 8.49 1.20
N ASP A 194 -11.77 8.91 2.04
CA ASP A 194 -11.51 9.25 3.44
C ASP A 194 -11.07 8.03 4.26
N LEU A 195 -11.71 6.88 4.06
CA LEU A 195 -11.33 5.62 4.69
C LEU A 195 -9.89 5.23 4.35
N TYR A 196 -9.50 5.32 3.07
CA TYR A 196 -8.11 5.06 2.66
C TYR A 196 -7.12 6.07 3.25
N GLY A 197 -7.50 7.35 3.32
CA GLY A 197 -6.70 8.37 3.97
C GLY A 197 -6.46 8.05 5.45
N ARG A 198 -7.53 7.74 6.21
CA ARG A 198 -7.45 7.30 7.60
C ARG A 198 -6.57 6.07 7.78
N PHE A 199 -6.75 5.05 6.95
CA PHE A 199 -5.91 3.85 7.00
C PHE A 199 -4.44 4.17 6.80
N ALA A 200 -4.09 4.97 5.78
CA ALA A 200 -2.72 5.36 5.51
C ALA A 200 -2.11 6.15 6.68
N GLU A 201 -2.83 7.10 7.24
CA GLU A 201 -2.31 7.99 8.28
C GLU A 201 -2.26 7.32 9.66
N GLU A 202 -3.36 6.66 10.08
CA GLU A 202 -3.48 6.10 11.42
C GLU A 202 -2.75 4.77 11.58
N TYR A 203 -2.81 3.89 10.57
CA TYR A 203 -2.24 2.54 10.66
C TYR A 203 -0.87 2.41 9.99
N MET A 204 -0.70 2.98 8.79
CA MET A 204 0.59 2.97 8.12
C MET A 204 1.53 4.08 8.60
N ALA A 205 1.05 5.03 9.42
CA ALA A 205 1.79 6.25 9.79
C ALA A 205 2.34 7.00 8.55
N MET A 206 1.61 6.94 7.44
CA MET A 206 1.99 7.48 6.13
C MET A 206 1.07 8.66 5.77
N PRO A 207 1.52 9.90 5.91
CA PRO A 207 0.73 11.06 5.56
C PRO A 207 0.50 11.15 4.05
N VAL A 208 -0.74 11.37 3.65
CA VAL A 208 -1.18 11.40 2.25
C VAL A 208 -1.86 12.72 1.87
N VAL A 209 -1.87 13.01 0.57
CA VAL A 209 -2.72 14.04 -0.02
C VAL A 209 -3.89 13.34 -0.69
N LYS A 210 -5.11 13.66 -0.27
CA LYS A 210 -6.35 13.20 -0.92
C LYS A 210 -6.71 14.17 -2.03
N GLY A 211 -6.98 13.69 -3.24
CA GLY A 211 -7.30 14.58 -4.34
C GLY A 211 -7.97 13.90 -5.53
N GLU A 212 -8.61 14.75 -6.34
CA GLU A 212 -9.21 14.38 -7.62
C GLU A 212 -8.13 14.29 -8.70
N LYS A 213 -8.15 13.27 -9.54
CA LYS A 213 -7.26 13.12 -10.69
C LYS A 213 -7.61 14.12 -11.79
N THR A 214 -6.59 14.64 -12.47
CA THR A 214 -6.78 15.37 -13.73
C THR A 214 -7.35 14.45 -14.80
N ARG A 215 -7.94 15.02 -15.86
CA ARG A 215 -8.66 14.23 -16.89
C ARG A 215 -7.81 13.16 -17.53
N GLY A 216 -6.53 13.47 -17.82
CA GLY A 216 -5.60 12.52 -18.43
C GLY A 216 -5.14 11.38 -17.50
N GLU A 217 -5.34 11.52 -16.19
CA GLU A 217 -4.90 10.57 -15.16
C GLU A 217 -6.06 9.77 -14.54
N ARG A 218 -7.31 9.99 -15.02
CA ARG A 218 -8.49 9.27 -14.54
C ARG A 218 -8.47 7.81 -14.95
N PHE A 219 -9.12 6.97 -14.16
CA PHE A 219 -9.38 5.58 -14.51
C PHE A 219 -10.21 5.53 -15.81
N PRO A 220 -9.84 4.70 -16.79
CA PRO A 220 -10.59 4.58 -18.04
C PRO A 220 -12.06 4.22 -17.78
N GLY A 221 -12.97 5.03 -18.33
CA GLY A 221 -14.42 4.86 -18.13
C GLY A 221 -14.99 5.52 -16.86
N ALA A 222 -14.18 6.04 -15.95
CA ALA A 222 -14.68 6.78 -14.81
C ALA A 222 -15.06 8.23 -15.17
N VAL A 223 -16.11 8.75 -14.54
CA VAL A 223 -16.46 10.16 -14.59
C VAL A 223 -15.48 10.96 -13.75
N ASN A 224 -15.21 10.51 -12.52
CA ASN A 224 -14.18 11.06 -11.66
C ASN A 224 -13.37 9.95 -11.02
N THR A 225 -12.10 10.25 -10.76
CA THR A 225 -11.17 9.38 -10.03
C THR A 225 -10.51 10.20 -8.91
N TYR A 226 -10.50 9.64 -7.73
CA TYR A 226 -9.78 10.20 -6.59
C TYR A 226 -8.62 9.28 -6.20
N SER A 227 -7.58 9.85 -5.62
CA SER A 227 -6.43 9.09 -5.12
C SER A 227 -5.93 9.62 -3.78
N ILE A 228 -5.21 8.76 -3.07
CA ILE A 228 -4.33 9.15 -1.98
C ILE A 228 -2.89 9.10 -2.49
N GLU A 229 -2.17 10.21 -2.39
CA GLU A 229 -0.79 10.36 -2.88
C GLU A 229 0.16 10.52 -1.69
N ALA A 230 1.14 9.63 -1.58
CA ALA A 230 2.16 9.68 -0.53
C ALA A 230 3.52 10.12 -1.11
N MET A 231 4.30 10.85 -0.32
CA MET A 231 5.68 11.21 -0.69
C MET A 231 6.66 10.17 -0.16
N MET A 232 7.47 9.60 -1.04
CA MET A 232 8.52 8.64 -0.71
C MET A 232 9.84 9.35 -0.41
N GLN A 233 10.78 8.66 0.26
CA GLN A 233 12.05 9.26 0.69
C GLN A 233 12.97 9.70 -0.46
N ASP A 234 12.74 9.23 -1.69
CA ASP A 234 13.39 9.73 -2.90
C ASP A 234 12.62 10.88 -3.58
N HIS A 235 11.73 11.54 -2.85
CA HIS A 235 10.93 12.70 -3.23
C HIS A 235 9.89 12.43 -4.33
N LYS A 236 9.63 11.16 -4.68
CA LYS A 236 8.61 10.80 -5.66
C LYS A 236 7.26 10.56 -4.99
N ALA A 237 6.20 10.74 -5.78
CA ALA A 237 4.85 10.37 -5.40
C ALA A 237 4.60 8.88 -5.57
N LEU A 238 3.89 8.29 -4.62
CA LEU A 238 3.28 6.98 -4.74
C LEU A 238 1.77 7.11 -4.64
N GLN A 239 1.06 6.71 -5.70
CA GLN A 239 -0.37 6.51 -5.64
C GLN A 239 -0.65 5.27 -4.79
N ALA A 240 -1.19 5.49 -3.59
CA ALA A 240 -1.35 4.45 -2.59
C ALA A 240 -2.74 3.79 -2.60
N GLY A 241 -3.75 4.48 -3.15
CA GLY A 241 -5.11 3.94 -3.31
C GLY A 241 -5.93 4.84 -4.21
N THR A 242 -7.00 4.29 -4.79
CA THR A 242 -7.91 5.02 -5.69
C THR A 242 -9.36 4.71 -5.39
N SER A 243 -10.23 5.72 -5.58
CA SER A 243 -11.67 5.60 -5.53
C SER A 243 -12.27 6.27 -6.78
N HIS A 244 -13.14 5.55 -7.49
CA HIS A 244 -13.65 5.94 -8.80
C HIS A 244 -15.16 6.10 -8.76
N PHE A 245 -15.65 7.27 -9.13
CA PHE A 245 -17.03 7.48 -9.50
C PHE A 245 -17.19 7.11 -10.96
N LEU A 246 -17.82 5.96 -11.24
CA LEU A 246 -17.97 5.42 -12.58
C LEU A 246 -19.20 6.02 -13.30
N GLY A 247 -20.06 6.72 -12.56
CA GLY A 247 -21.31 7.24 -13.08
C GLY A 247 -22.22 6.11 -13.58
N GLN A 248 -22.72 6.25 -14.80
CA GLN A 248 -23.55 5.24 -15.48
C GLN A 248 -22.82 4.56 -16.65
N ASN A 249 -21.52 4.76 -16.81
CA ASN A 249 -20.79 4.25 -17.98
C ASN A 249 -20.78 2.71 -17.98
N PHE A 250 -20.36 2.10 -16.89
CA PHE A 250 -20.34 0.64 -16.74
C PHE A 250 -21.75 0.04 -16.62
N SER A 251 -22.69 0.73 -15.96
CA SER A 251 -24.06 0.23 -15.87
C SER A 251 -24.75 0.18 -17.22
N LYS A 252 -24.49 1.14 -18.12
CA LYS A 252 -25.00 1.11 -19.49
C LYS A 252 -24.36 0.00 -20.32
N ALA A 253 -23.03 -0.19 -20.20
CA ALA A 253 -22.30 -1.25 -20.91
C ALA A 253 -22.73 -2.65 -20.44
N CYS A 254 -22.87 -2.88 -19.13
CA CYS A 254 -23.25 -4.16 -18.52
C CYS A 254 -24.78 -4.33 -18.37
N LYS A 255 -25.59 -3.32 -18.72
CA LYS A 255 -27.05 -3.31 -18.57
C LYS A 255 -27.50 -3.50 -17.10
N ILE A 256 -26.87 -2.79 -16.18
CA ILE A 256 -27.28 -2.75 -14.79
C ILE A 256 -28.39 -1.70 -14.66
N ASN A 257 -29.62 -2.12 -14.83
CA ASN A 257 -30.82 -1.29 -14.75
C ASN A 257 -31.81 -1.88 -13.73
N PHE A 258 -32.69 -1.04 -13.21
CA PHE A 258 -33.68 -1.42 -12.22
C PHE A 258 -34.98 -0.62 -12.39
N LEU A 259 -36.07 -1.16 -11.84
CA LEU A 259 -37.33 -0.41 -11.72
C LEU A 259 -37.24 0.51 -10.50
N ASP A 260 -37.39 1.81 -10.74
CA ASP A 260 -37.43 2.82 -9.69
C ASP A 260 -38.77 2.79 -8.91
N GLN A 261 -38.98 3.74 -8.00
CA GLN A 261 -40.20 3.81 -7.18
C GLN A 261 -41.47 4.13 -8.02
N GLU A 262 -41.29 4.76 -9.13
CA GLU A 262 -42.35 5.10 -10.12
C GLU A 262 -42.60 3.98 -11.14
N GLY A 263 -41.83 2.87 -11.04
CA GLY A 263 -41.93 1.72 -11.97
C GLY A 263 -41.26 1.96 -13.33
N GLN A 264 -40.37 2.94 -13.41
CA GLN A 264 -39.61 3.22 -14.64
C GLN A 264 -38.27 2.49 -14.62
N GLU A 265 -37.84 1.99 -15.77
CA GLU A 265 -36.54 1.34 -15.92
C GLU A 265 -35.45 2.41 -16.08
N VAL A 266 -34.52 2.45 -15.13
CA VAL A 266 -33.41 3.40 -15.08
C VAL A 266 -32.07 2.68 -14.84
N PHE A 267 -30.99 3.26 -15.37
CA PHE A 267 -29.63 2.74 -15.09
C PHE A 267 -29.16 3.11 -13.71
N ALA A 268 -28.50 2.17 -13.04
CA ALA A 268 -27.88 2.40 -11.75
C ALA A 268 -26.60 3.26 -11.85
N TRP A 269 -26.17 3.81 -10.72
CA TRP A 269 -24.92 4.52 -10.56
C TRP A 269 -23.90 3.59 -9.87
N THR A 270 -22.67 3.61 -10.33
CA THR A 270 -21.65 2.65 -9.86
C THR A 270 -20.38 3.34 -9.41
N THR A 271 -19.68 2.67 -8.47
CA THR A 271 -18.33 3.02 -8.05
C THR A 271 -17.42 1.81 -8.10
N SER A 272 -16.11 2.05 -8.20
CA SER A 272 -15.10 1.04 -7.90
C SER A 272 -13.91 1.67 -7.16
N TRP A 273 -13.24 0.89 -6.33
CA TRP A 273 -12.14 1.39 -5.51
C TRP A 273 -11.20 0.27 -5.10
N GLY A 274 -9.91 0.58 -4.88
CA GLY A 274 -8.94 -0.45 -4.60
C GLY A 274 -7.62 0.01 -4.03
N VAL A 275 -7.03 -0.89 -3.24
CA VAL A 275 -5.64 -0.85 -2.76
C VAL A 275 -5.00 -2.23 -2.89
N SER A 276 -3.68 -2.28 -3.01
CA SER A 276 -2.94 -3.52 -3.26
C SER A 276 -1.76 -3.69 -2.32
N THR A 277 -1.05 -4.80 -2.45
CA THR A 277 0.25 -5.03 -1.79
C THR A 277 1.30 -3.96 -2.10
N ARG A 278 1.03 -3.01 -3.02
CA ARG A 278 1.82 -1.78 -3.20
C ARG A 278 1.95 -0.98 -1.90
N LEU A 279 0.97 -1.05 -1.01
CA LEU A 279 1.01 -0.42 0.31
C LEU A 279 2.20 -0.87 1.14
N ILE A 280 2.63 -2.13 1.05
CA ILE A 280 3.86 -2.62 1.70
C ILE A 280 5.09 -1.90 1.12
N GLY A 281 5.13 -1.71 -0.20
CA GLY A 281 6.18 -0.91 -0.84
C GLY A 281 6.20 0.53 -0.34
N GLY A 282 5.03 1.16 -0.23
CA GLY A 282 4.86 2.49 0.34
C GLY A 282 5.37 2.58 1.78
N LEU A 283 5.02 1.60 2.62
CA LEU A 283 5.47 1.52 4.01
C LEU A 283 7.00 1.43 4.12
N ILE A 284 7.64 0.58 3.29
CA ILE A 284 9.10 0.47 3.22
C ILE A 284 9.73 1.82 2.84
N MET A 285 9.23 2.44 1.78
CA MET A 285 9.79 3.69 1.26
C MET A 285 9.50 4.92 2.13
N THR A 286 8.51 4.84 3.02
CA THR A 286 8.20 5.92 3.97
C THR A 286 9.06 5.85 5.22
N HIS A 287 9.27 4.66 5.78
CA HIS A 287 9.81 4.52 7.14
C HIS A 287 11.18 3.87 7.24
N SER A 288 11.55 2.98 6.30
CA SER A 288 12.78 2.20 6.40
C SER A 288 14.02 3.07 6.30
N ASP A 289 15.11 2.59 6.89
CA ASP A 289 16.40 3.27 6.95
C ASP A 289 17.54 2.37 6.46
N ASP A 290 18.78 2.81 6.61
CA ASP A 290 19.96 2.04 6.19
C ASP A 290 20.31 0.88 7.13
N ASP A 291 19.55 0.71 8.22
CA ASP A 291 19.62 -0.44 9.13
C ASP A 291 18.55 -1.51 8.79
N GLY A 292 17.56 -1.20 7.96
CA GLY A 292 16.55 -2.14 7.49
C GLY A 292 15.11 -1.61 7.54
N LEU A 293 14.16 -2.53 7.61
CA LEU A 293 12.75 -2.23 7.71
C LEU A 293 12.41 -1.50 9.01
N VAL A 294 11.48 -0.56 8.94
CA VAL A 294 10.85 0.09 10.10
C VAL A 294 9.34 -0.07 9.95
N LEU A 295 8.71 -0.67 10.95
CA LEU A 295 7.27 -0.95 10.92
C LEU A 295 6.52 -0.08 11.94
N PRO A 296 5.44 0.59 11.52
CA PRO A 296 4.46 1.13 12.44
C PRO A 296 3.89 0.01 13.32
N PRO A 297 3.85 0.18 14.65
CA PRO A 297 3.39 -0.85 15.56
C PRO A 297 2.03 -1.45 15.22
N ARG A 298 1.07 -0.64 14.75
CA ARG A 298 -0.27 -1.12 14.38
C ARG A 298 -0.25 -2.20 13.30
N LEU A 299 0.73 -2.17 12.39
CA LEU A 299 0.87 -3.14 11.30
C LEU A 299 1.98 -4.16 11.50
N ALA A 300 2.81 -4.04 12.56
CA ALA A 300 3.92 -4.96 12.81
C ALA A 300 3.44 -6.37 13.16
N PRO A 301 3.97 -7.44 12.54
CA PRO A 301 3.61 -8.83 12.91
C PRO A 301 3.93 -9.17 14.37
N ARG A 302 4.97 -8.58 14.93
CA ARG A 302 5.36 -8.66 16.34
C ARG A 302 5.65 -7.26 16.85
N HIS A 303 5.11 -6.91 18.02
CA HIS A 303 5.33 -5.62 18.66
C HIS A 303 6.64 -5.63 19.46
N VAL A 304 6.92 -6.74 20.15
CA VAL A 304 8.06 -6.91 21.02
C VAL A 304 8.76 -8.22 20.70
N VAL A 305 10.09 -8.18 20.67
CA VAL A 305 10.91 -9.39 20.71
C VAL A 305 11.74 -9.40 21.98
N ILE A 306 11.74 -10.53 22.67
CA ILE A 306 12.60 -10.78 23.85
C ILE A 306 13.78 -11.60 23.40
N LEU A 307 14.98 -11.12 23.72
CA LEU A 307 16.28 -11.69 23.37
C LEU A 307 16.99 -12.15 24.64
N PRO A 308 16.91 -13.43 25.01
CA PRO A 308 17.61 -13.96 26.17
C PRO A 308 19.13 -13.96 25.94
N ILE A 309 19.88 -13.50 26.92
CA ILE A 309 21.36 -13.41 26.91
C ILE A 309 21.92 -14.20 28.06
N PHE A 310 22.62 -15.30 27.75
CA PHE A 310 23.23 -16.18 28.73
C PHE A 310 24.58 -16.73 28.20
N LYS A 311 25.46 -17.20 29.10
CA LYS A 311 26.80 -17.71 28.75
C LYS A 311 26.97 -19.21 28.92
N GLY A 312 26.01 -19.92 29.38
CA GLY A 312 26.09 -21.38 29.60
C GLY A 312 24.73 -21.96 29.96
N GLU A 313 24.65 -23.28 30.03
CA GLU A 313 23.41 -23.99 30.35
C GLU A 313 22.89 -23.68 31.76
N ASP A 314 23.79 -23.37 32.70
CA ASP A 314 23.42 -23.06 34.10
C ASP A 314 22.59 -21.76 34.19
N GLU A 315 22.95 -20.73 33.40
CA GLU A 315 22.20 -19.46 33.31
C GLU A 315 20.95 -19.58 32.43
N ARG A 316 20.98 -20.47 31.44
CA ARG A 316 19.94 -20.60 30.41
C ARG A 316 18.56 -20.83 31.02
N SER A 317 18.44 -21.78 31.90
CA SER A 317 17.13 -22.16 32.50
C SER A 317 16.49 -21.00 33.27
N GLU A 318 17.30 -20.25 34.03
CA GLU A 318 16.86 -19.09 34.80
C GLU A 318 16.42 -17.96 33.86
N VAL A 319 17.26 -17.62 32.87
CA VAL A 319 16.97 -16.54 31.90
C VAL A 319 15.76 -16.84 31.09
N LEU A 320 15.60 -18.04 30.51
CA LEU A 320 14.42 -18.43 29.77
C LEU A 320 13.14 -18.43 30.62
N GLY A 321 13.23 -18.94 31.86
CA GLY A 321 12.10 -18.92 32.80
C GLY A 321 11.62 -17.49 33.13
N TYR A 322 12.56 -16.53 33.27
CA TYR A 322 12.21 -15.13 33.43
C TYR A 322 11.59 -14.54 32.15
N CYS A 323 12.18 -14.80 30.97
CA CYS A 323 11.68 -14.31 29.70
C CYS A 323 10.28 -14.83 29.37
N GLU A 324 9.96 -16.09 29.67
CA GLU A 324 8.61 -16.65 29.50
C GLU A 324 7.56 -15.96 30.38
N LYS A 325 7.90 -15.64 31.63
CA LYS A 325 7.02 -14.88 32.52
C LYS A 325 6.79 -13.47 31.99
N LEU A 326 7.89 -12.79 31.60
CA LEU A 326 7.84 -11.46 31.02
C LEU A 326 6.98 -11.44 29.75
N LYS A 327 7.14 -12.44 28.86
CA LYS A 327 6.31 -12.60 27.66
C LYS A 327 4.82 -12.69 28.00
N ALA A 328 4.47 -13.56 28.94
CA ALA A 328 3.07 -13.73 29.34
C ALA A 328 2.45 -12.45 29.93
N GLU A 329 3.22 -11.68 30.68
CA GLU A 329 2.77 -10.41 31.26
C GLU A 329 2.56 -9.32 30.18
N ILE A 330 3.46 -9.26 29.18
CA ILE A 330 3.32 -8.34 28.06
C ILE A 330 2.13 -8.72 27.16
N GLU A 331 1.96 -10.02 26.86
CA GLU A 331 0.83 -10.54 26.05
C GLU A 331 -0.53 -10.37 26.75
N ALA A 332 -0.55 -10.15 28.06
CA ALA A 332 -1.77 -9.81 28.79
C ALA A 332 -2.20 -8.33 28.58
N ARG A 333 -1.34 -7.50 28.00
CA ARG A 333 -1.67 -6.09 27.70
C ARG A 333 -2.35 -5.97 26.34
N GLU A 334 -3.21 -4.97 26.23
CA GLU A 334 -3.92 -4.62 24.99
C GLU A 334 -3.26 -3.40 24.32
N TYR A 335 -3.16 -3.46 23.01
CA TYR A 335 -2.72 -2.34 22.18
C TYR A 335 -3.55 -2.33 20.91
N ASP A 336 -4.13 -1.16 20.57
CA ASP A 336 -5.10 -1.03 19.50
C ASP A 336 -6.27 -2.04 19.70
N ASP A 337 -6.70 -2.75 18.69
CA ASP A 337 -7.81 -3.69 18.75
C ASP A 337 -7.41 -5.11 19.18
N GLY A 338 -6.25 -5.30 19.81
CA GLY A 338 -5.80 -6.63 20.17
C GLY A 338 -4.73 -6.68 21.26
N LYS A 339 -4.29 -7.89 21.55
CA LYS A 339 -3.19 -8.12 22.50
C LYS A 339 -1.85 -7.72 21.94
N VAL A 340 -0.92 -7.29 22.81
CA VAL A 340 0.47 -7.08 22.42
C VAL A 340 1.07 -8.40 21.93
N ARG A 341 1.61 -8.41 20.71
CA ARG A 341 2.19 -9.59 20.06
C ARG A 341 3.68 -9.69 20.39
N VAL A 342 4.08 -10.76 21.09
CA VAL A 342 5.45 -10.95 21.59
C VAL A 342 6.08 -12.19 20.94
N GLU A 343 7.36 -12.08 20.60
CA GLU A 343 8.20 -13.20 20.20
C GLU A 343 9.32 -13.38 21.24
N LEU A 344 9.56 -14.61 21.67
CA LEU A 344 10.76 -14.98 22.44
C LEU A 344 11.72 -15.69 21.48
N ASP A 345 12.87 -15.08 21.22
CA ASP A 345 13.89 -15.65 20.34
C ASP A 345 14.93 -16.44 21.12
N ASP A 346 14.63 -17.71 21.37
CA ASP A 346 15.48 -18.65 22.10
C ASP A 346 16.45 -19.45 21.21
N ARG A 347 16.52 -19.13 19.90
CA ARG A 347 17.39 -19.83 18.94
C ARG A 347 18.85 -19.79 19.39
N ASP A 348 19.58 -20.89 19.12
CA ASP A 348 21.00 -20.98 19.46
C ASP A 348 21.87 -20.33 18.36
N ILE A 349 21.85 -18.99 18.33
CA ILE A 349 22.72 -18.16 17.47
C ILE A 349 23.28 -16.99 18.29
N ARG A 350 24.33 -16.35 17.78
CA ARG A 350 24.99 -15.23 18.47
C ARG A 350 24.01 -14.09 18.77
N GLY A 351 24.02 -13.57 20.01
CA GLY A 351 23.10 -12.52 20.45
C GLY A 351 23.11 -11.28 19.55
N GLY A 352 24.28 -10.81 19.12
CA GLY A 352 24.38 -9.69 18.19
C GLY A 352 23.77 -9.96 16.81
N GLU A 353 23.76 -11.21 16.36
CA GLU A 353 23.10 -11.61 15.11
C GLU A 353 21.59 -11.59 15.27
N LYS A 354 21.04 -12.10 16.38
CA LYS A 354 19.60 -12.00 16.72
C LYS A 354 19.14 -10.55 16.71
N VAL A 355 19.84 -9.68 17.43
CA VAL A 355 19.53 -8.24 17.51
C VAL A 355 19.40 -7.64 16.11
N TRP A 356 20.37 -7.89 15.23
CA TRP A 356 20.37 -7.32 13.88
C TRP A 356 19.32 -7.94 12.96
N GLN A 357 18.99 -9.22 13.11
CA GLN A 357 17.89 -9.83 12.37
C GLN A 357 16.56 -9.15 12.68
N HIS A 358 16.28 -8.87 13.95
CA HIS A 358 15.05 -8.18 14.36
C HIS A 358 15.05 -6.68 14.03
N ILE A 359 16.21 -6.01 14.02
CA ILE A 359 16.34 -4.64 13.49
C ILE A 359 15.96 -4.62 12.02
N LYS A 360 16.54 -5.51 11.21
CA LYS A 360 16.26 -5.61 9.77
C LYS A 360 14.81 -5.95 9.47
N LYS A 361 14.16 -6.74 10.31
CA LYS A 361 12.73 -7.10 10.21
C LYS A 361 11.79 -5.99 10.70
N GLY A 362 12.31 -4.92 11.30
CA GLY A 362 11.52 -3.78 11.73
C GLY A 362 10.67 -4.02 12.98
N VAL A 363 11.05 -4.96 13.86
CA VAL A 363 10.32 -5.19 15.10
C VAL A 363 10.39 -3.93 15.99
N PRO A 364 9.25 -3.33 16.39
CA PRO A 364 9.19 -2.04 17.07
C PRO A 364 10.01 -1.96 18.37
N ILE A 365 9.93 -2.99 19.21
CA ILE A 365 10.62 -3.03 20.51
C ILE A 365 11.43 -4.31 20.62
N ARG A 366 12.70 -4.18 21.03
CA ARG A 366 13.59 -5.28 21.37
C ARG A 366 13.96 -5.18 22.84
N LEU A 367 13.81 -6.29 23.57
CA LEU A 367 14.21 -6.44 24.96
C LEU A 367 15.38 -7.42 25.05
N GLU A 368 16.52 -6.95 25.50
CA GLU A 368 17.64 -7.81 25.85
C GLU A 368 17.55 -8.13 27.34
N VAL A 369 17.60 -9.42 27.71
CA VAL A 369 17.46 -9.88 29.12
C VAL A 369 18.52 -10.88 29.44
N GLY A 370 19.36 -10.54 30.39
CA GLY A 370 20.43 -11.40 30.94
C GLY A 370 20.44 -11.46 32.45
N PRO A 371 21.40 -12.17 33.06
CA PRO A 371 21.48 -12.34 34.54
C PRO A 371 21.52 -11.02 35.33
N ARG A 372 22.11 -9.96 34.76
CA ARG A 372 22.16 -8.64 35.41
C ARG A 372 20.80 -7.97 35.44
N ASP A 373 20.03 -8.11 34.35
CA ASP A 373 18.68 -7.55 34.23
C ASP A 373 17.73 -8.26 35.18
N ILE A 374 17.86 -9.59 35.30
CA ILE A 374 17.11 -10.41 36.28
C ILE A 374 17.39 -9.97 37.69
N ALA A 375 18.71 -9.79 38.07
CA ALA A 375 19.10 -9.39 39.40
C ALA A 375 18.55 -8.02 39.84
N SER A 376 18.25 -7.14 38.90
CA SER A 376 17.63 -5.81 39.12
C SER A 376 16.15 -5.72 38.73
N ASP A 377 15.53 -6.85 38.42
CA ASP A 377 14.16 -6.94 37.87
C ASP A 377 13.86 -5.89 36.78
N SER A 378 14.75 -5.86 35.78
CA SER A 378 14.73 -4.89 34.69
C SER A 378 14.82 -5.56 33.30
N VAL A 379 14.66 -4.76 32.27
CA VAL A 379 14.84 -5.12 30.85
C VAL A 379 15.70 -4.04 30.19
N PHE A 380 16.50 -4.42 29.18
CA PHE A 380 17.27 -3.47 28.39
C PHE A 380 16.59 -3.27 27.05
N MET A 381 15.86 -2.15 26.91
CA MET A 381 14.97 -1.86 25.80
C MET A 381 15.66 -1.07 24.70
N GLY A 382 15.47 -1.48 23.44
CA GLY A 382 15.78 -0.72 22.24
C GLY A 382 14.52 -0.54 21.38
N ARG A 383 14.29 0.69 20.89
CA ARG A 383 13.17 1.04 19.99
C ARG A 383 13.66 1.10 18.54
N ARG A 384 12.82 0.71 17.60
CA ARG A 384 13.20 0.69 16.17
C ARG A 384 13.08 2.05 15.49
N ASP A 385 12.30 2.97 16.02
CA ASP A 385 12.17 4.37 15.55
C ASP A 385 13.35 5.27 15.98
N LEU A 386 14.26 4.74 16.81
CA LEU A 386 15.49 5.38 17.28
C LEU A 386 16.73 4.65 16.75
N SER A 387 17.92 5.23 17.02
CA SER A 387 19.18 4.57 16.67
C SER A 387 19.29 3.21 17.37
N PRO A 388 19.85 2.16 16.72
CA PRO A 388 20.11 0.88 17.36
C PRO A 388 21.02 0.96 18.60
N LYS A 389 21.74 2.08 18.77
CA LYS A 389 22.61 2.35 19.92
C LYS A 389 21.87 2.97 21.11
N ASP A 390 20.69 3.55 20.84
CA ASP A 390 19.87 4.19 21.87
C ASP A 390 19.04 3.12 22.59
N LYS A 391 19.61 2.64 23.69
CA LYS A 391 18.99 1.64 24.55
C LYS A 391 18.90 2.16 25.98
N SER A 392 17.87 1.76 26.71
CA SER A 392 17.66 2.15 28.11
C SER A 392 17.28 0.95 28.97
N GLY A 393 17.79 0.94 30.20
CA GLY A 393 17.31 0.04 31.25
C GLY A 393 15.99 0.56 31.81
N VAL A 394 14.98 -0.30 31.89
CA VAL A 394 13.65 0.01 32.43
C VAL A 394 13.25 -1.10 33.40
N SER A 395 12.61 -0.79 34.54
CA SER A 395 12.10 -1.83 35.41
C SER A 395 11.07 -2.68 34.67
N ARG A 396 11.02 -3.97 34.96
CA ARG A 396 10.06 -4.90 34.35
C ARG A 396 8.61 -4.44 34.56
N GLU A 397 8.27 -4.05 35.80
CA GLU A 397 6.93 -3.57 36.15
C GLU A 397 6.55 -2.34 35.31
N GLU A 398 7.42 -1.34 35.22
CA GLU A 398 7.21 -0.13 34.44
C GLU A 398 7.03 -0.46 32.94
N PHE A 399 7.93 -1.29 32.38
CA PHE A 399 7.83 -1.68 30.98
C PHE A 399 6.50 -2.37 30.67
N VAL A 400 6.13 -3.39 31.46
CA VAL A 400 4.86 -4.14 31.28
C VAL A 400 3.64 -3.20 31.42
N ALA A 401 3.70 -2.25 32.35
CA ALA A 401 2.61 -1.27 32.49
C ALA A 401 2.46 -0.34 31.27
N ARG A 402 3.60 0.11 30.70
CA ARG A 402 3.66 1.17 29.69
C ARG A 402 3.82 0.68 28.25
N VAL A 403 3.97 -0.62 28.01
CA VAL A 403 4.23 -1.11 26.63
C VAL A 403 3.19 -0.65 25.60
N PRO A 404 1.86 -0.54 25.89
CA PRO A 404 0.90 0.03 24.94
C PRO A 404 1.16 1.51 24.64
N GLU A 405 1.52 2.29 25.66
CA GLU A 405 1.88 3.72 25.52
C GLU A 405 3.12 3.88 24.65
N ILE A 406 4.18 3.10 24.92
CA ILE A 406 5.44 3.11 24.15
C ILE A 406 5.18 2.77 22.67
N LEU A 407 4.33 1.80 22.37
CA LEU A 407 3.94 1.47 21.01
C LEU A 407 3.20 2.64 20.35
N GLY A 408 2.30 3.32 21.07
CA GLY A 408 1.63 4.53 20.61
C GLY A 408 2.60 5.68 20.32
N GLU A 409 3.59 5.88 21.17
CA GLU A 409 4.67 6.86 20.95
C GLU A 409 5.48 6.56 19.68
N ILE A 410 5.81 5.27 19.43
CA ILE A 410 6.52 4.85 18.21
C ILE A 410 5.66 5.14 16.99
N GLN A 411 4.38 4.76 17.01
CA GLN A 411 3.43 5.02 15.93
C GLN A 411 3.39 6.51 15.57
N LYS A 412 3.23 7.35 16.60
CA LYS A 412 3.19 8.81 16.43
C LYS A 412 4.53 9.38 15.93
N SER A 413 5.65 8.92 16.48
CA SER A 413 6.98 9.36 16.04
C SER A 413 7.23 9.11 14.57
N LEU A 414 6.79 7.95 14.05
CA LEU A 414 6.91 7.60 12.63
C LEU A 414 6.04 8.51 11.75
N TYR A 415 4.81 8.76 12.17
CA TYR A 415 3.91 9.68 11.46
C TYR A 415 4.48 11.11 11.42
N ASP A 416 4.88 11.64 12.56
CA ASP A 416 5.40 13.01 12.67
C ASP A 416 6.67 13.20 11.80
N LYS A 417 7.56 12.20 11.76
CA LYS A 417 8.75 12.22 10.88
C LYS A 417 8.37 12.25 9.41
N ALA A 418 7.42 11.41 9.00
CA ALA A 418 6.97 11.34 7.61
C ALA A 418 6.21 12.59 7.18
N LEU A 419 5.37 13.14 8.07
CA LEU A 419 4.64 14.39 7.84
C LEU A 419 5.61 15.55 7.65
N LYS A 420 6.55 15.72 8.59
CA LYS A 420 7.58 16.77 8.48
C LYS A 420 8.40 16.61 7.20
N PHE A 421 8.75 15.38 6.82
CA PHE A 421 9.49 15.11 5.58
C PHE A 421 8.71 15.59 4.35
N ARG A 422 7.42 15.33 4.28
CA ARG A 422 6.54 15.77 3.19
C ARG A 422 6.41 17.30 3.19
N GLU A 423 6.15 17.92 4.34
CA GLU A 423 5.98 19.38 4.45
C GLU A 423 7.24 20.13 4.03
N ASP A 424 8.43 19.70 4.50
CA ASP A 424 9.72 20.32 4.15
C ASP A 424 10.02 20.25 2.63
N ARG A 425 9.33 19.37 1.88
CA ARG A 425 9.53 19.12 0.43
C ARG A 425 8.30 19.40 -0.41
N THR A 426 7.33 20.08 0.16
CA THR A 426 6.16 20.61 -0.56
C THR A 426 6.32 22.10 -0.74
N ARG A 427 6.15 22.60 -1.98
CA ARG A 427 6.26 24.02 -2.32
C ARG A 427 5.11 24.45 -3.20
N THR A 428 4.57 25.65 -2.95
CA THR A 428 3.72 26.34 -3.92
C THR A 428 4.62 27.07 -4.91
N ILE A 429 4.41 26.84 -6.20
CA ILE A 429 5.23 27.36 -7.29
C ILE A 429 4.30 28.00 -8.32
N ASP A 430 4.53 29.27 -8.63
CA ASP A 430 3.70 30.11 -9.50
C ASP A 430 4.34 30.49 -10.83
N ASN A 431 5.57 30.03 -11.10
CA ASN A 431 6.29 30.32 -12.33
C ASN A 431 7.07 29.10 -12.88
N LEU A 432 7.28 29.08 -14.19
CA LEU A 432 7.91 27.96 -14.88
C LEU A 432 9.40 27.80 -14.60
N ASP A 433 10.14 28.88 -14.33
CA ASP A 433 11.58 28.81 -14.10
C ASP A 433 11.84 28.11 -12.75
N GLU A 434 11.11 28.49 -11.71
CA GLU A 434 11.16 27.85 -10.39
C GLU A 434 10.69 26.40 -10.47
N PHE A 435 9.61 26.12 -11.24
CA PHE A 435 9.11 24.76 -11.45
C PHE A 435 10.17 23.86 -12.09
N ARG A 436 10.85 24.37 -13.13
CA ARG A 436 11.96 23.66 -13.79
C ARG A 436 13.12 23.42 -12.83
N GLU A 437 13.53 24.46 -12.09
CA GLU A 437 14.62 24.37 -11.11
C GLU A 437 14.29 23.34 -10.02
N PHE A 438 13.08 23.36 -9.47
CA PHE A 438 12.65 22.44 -8.41
C PHE A 438 12.78 20.97 -8.80
N PHE A 439 12.45 20.62 -10.04
CA PHE A 439 12.51 19.24 -10.51
C PHE A 439 13.85 18.83 -11.16
N SER A 440 14.72 19.78 -11.46
CA SER A 440 16.04 19.53 -12.08
C SER A 440 17.18 19.53 -11.09
N SER A 441 17.12 20.37 -10.06
CA SER A 441 18.19 20.53 -9.07
C SER A 441 18.13 19.44 -8.00
N SER A 442 19.29 18.81 -7.71
CA SER A 442 19.41 17.91 -6.56
C SER A 442 19.41 18.75 -5.28
N ALA A 443 18.43 18.54 -4.42
CA ALA A 443 18.41 19.12 -3.08
C ALA A 443 19.51 18.51 -2.18
N GLU A 444 19.75 19.10 -1.02
CA GLU A 444 20.48 18.43 0.07
C GLU A 444 19.83 17.07 0.34
N GLY A 445 20.56 15.99 0.11
CA GLY A 445 20.04 14.62 0.21
C GLY A 445 20.01 13.84 -1.11
N GLY A 446 20.46 14.44 -2.25
CA GLY A 446 20.72 13.73 -3.51
C GLY A 446 19.52 13.49 -4.43
N PHE A 447 18.29 13.87 -4.05
CA PHE A 447 17.08 13.70 -4.87
C PHE A 447 16.49 15.06 -5.24
N ALA A 448 16.05 15.20 -6.52
CA ALA A 448 15.40 16.39 -7.03
C ALA A 448 13.88 16.32 -6.87
N GLY A 449 13.22 17.46 -6.65
CA GLY A 449 11.77 17.59 -6.61
C GLY A 449 11.18 17.32 -5.22
N GLY A 450 9.94 16.91 -5.25
CA GLY A 450 9.03 16.75 -4.14
C GLY A 450 7.61 16.98 -4.64
N PHE A 451 6.74 17.61 -3.85
CA PHE A 451 5.41 18.04 -4.27
C PHE A 451 5.44 19.53 -4.64
N ALA A 452 5.17 19.85 -5.89
CA ALA A 452 4.92 21.20 -6.36
C ALA A 452 3.42 21.43 -6.44
N LEU A 453 2.92 22.43 -5.73
CA LEU A 453 1.55 22.92 -5.82
C LEU A 453 1.52 24.06 -6.82
N SER A 454 0.88 23.88 -7.97
CA SER A 454 0.80 24.88 -9.03
C SER A 454 -0.58 24.89 -9.67
N TYR A 455 -1.03 26.07 -10.13
CA TYR A 455 -2.29 26.18 -10.84
C TYR A 455 -2.19 25.57 -12.24
N PHE A 456 -3.13 24.70 -12.57
CA PHE A 456 -3.15 23.90 -13.79
C PHE A 456 -4.54 23.91 -14.47
N ALA A 457 -4.55 24.22 -15.76
CA ALA A 457 -5.79 24.31 -16.53
C ALA A 457 -6.33 22.94 -17.02
N ASP A 458 -5.52 21.88 -16.96
CA ASP A 458 -5.86 20.53 -17.43
C ASP A 458 -6.38 20.51 -18.87
N ASP A 459 -5.74 21.28 -19.75
CA ASP A 459 -6.11 21.51 -21.15
C ASP A 459 -5.02 21.08 -22.15
N GLY A 460 -4.04 20.28 -21.72
CA GLY A 460 -2.89 19.83 -22.52
C GLY A 460 -1.70 20.80 -22.50
N GLY A 461 -1.84 21.97 -21.87
CA GLY A 461 -0.74 22.91 -21.73
C GLY A 461 0.38 22.39 -20.84
N GLY A 462 1.62 22.54 -21.28
CA GLY A 462 2.81 22.15 -20.50
C GLY A 462 3.27 20.70 -20.66
N GLU A 463 2.63 19.90 -21.48
CA GLU A 463 2.97 18.47 -21.68
C GLU A 463 4.44 18.25 -22.04
N ASP A 464 5.01 19.07 -22.93
CA ASP A 464 6.42 18.95 -23.35
C ASP A 464 7.36 19.12 -22.15
N LEU A 465 7.12 20.14 -21.30
CA LEU A 465 7.91 20.38 -20.10
C LEU A 465 7.72 19.27 -19.05
N LEU A 466 6.49 18.83 -18.84
CA LEU A 466 6.20 17.75 -17.90
C LEU A 466 6.88 16.44 -18.30
N ASN A 467 6.86 16.12 -19.60
CA ASN A 467 7.55 14.96 -20.16
C ASN A 467 9.09 15.09 -20.06
N GLU A 468 9.65 16.27 -20.37
CA GLU A 468 11.09 16.55 -20.21
C GLU A 468 11.55 16.29 -18.77
N LEU A 469 10.80 16.80 -17.79
CA LEU A 469 11.11 16.69 -16.37
C LEU A 469 10.70 15.32 -15.75
N LYS A 470 9.96 14.50 -16.48
CA LYS A 470 9.33 13.25 -15.99
C LYS A 470 8.45 13.50 -14.77
N VAL A 471 7.66 14.54 -14.83
CA VAL A 471 6.72 14.99 -13.81
C VAL A 471 5.30 14.78 -14.33
N THR A 472 4.40 14.38 -13.46
CA THR A 472 2.98 14.25 -13.78
C THR A 472 2.11 15.02 -12.79
N PRO A 473 0.93 15.52 -13.20
CA PRO A 473 -0.07 15.99 -12.27
C PRO A 473 -0.58 14.80 -11.45
N ARG A 474 -0.48 14.89 -10.13
CA ARG A 474 -0.84 13.78 -9.24
C ARG A 474 -2.31 13.82 -8.86
N CYS A 475 -2.72 14.93 -8.30
CA CYS A 475 -4.11 15.17 -7.93
C CYS A 475 -4.36 16.66 -7.67
N ILE A 476 -5.61 17.03 -7.68
CA ILE A 476 -6.14 18.31 -7.22
C ILE A 476 -6.63 18.09 -5.78
N PRO A 477 -5.96 18.63 -4.74
CA PRO A 477 -6.32 18.35 -3.36
C PRO A 477 -7.77 18.71 -3.05
N VAL A 478 -8.47 17.85 -2.30
CA VAL A 478 -9.90 18.06 -2.01
C VAL A 478 -10.14 19.28 -1.12
N ASP A 479 -9.19 19.65 -0.27
CA ASP A 479 -9.24 20.81 0.62
C ASP A 479 -8.98 22.14 -0.10
N THR A 480 -8.54 22.12 -1.36
CA THR A 480 -8.29 23.31 -2.19
C THR A 480 -9.30 23.49 -3.32
N ALA A 481 -10.45 22.81 -3.29
CA ALA A 481 -11.43 22.79 -4.39
C ALA A 481 -11.92 24.20 -4.84
N GLY A 482 -11.90 25.19 -3.97
CA GLY A 482 -12.27 26.59 -4.25
C GLY A 482 -11.08 27.51 -4.58
N ASP A 483 -9.86 27.02 -4.53
CA ASP A 483 -8.65 27.81 -4.80
C ASP A 483 -8.35 27.84 -6.30
N LEU A 484 -8.55 29.01 -6.92
CA LEU A 484 -8.40 29.21 -8.36
C LEU A 484 -7.36 30.29 -8.65
N GLY A 485 -6.51 30.03 -9.65
CA GLY A 485 -5.46 30.96 -10.08
C GLY A 485 -5.19 30.91 -11.56
N GLU A 486 -4.04 31.44 -11.96
CA GLU A 486 -3.57 31.38 -13.36
C GLU A 486 -2.67 30.16 -13.58
N CYS A 487 -2.98 29.37 -14.60
CA CYS A 487 -2.17 28.22 -15.00
C CYS A 487 -0.73 28.63 -15.28
N ILE A 488 0.24 28.02 -14.59
CA ILE A 488 1.65 28.36 -14.77
C ILE A 488 2.18 28.04 -16.19
N PHE A 489 1.51 27.11 -16.91
CA PHE A 489 1.92 26.68 -18.25
C PHE A 489 1.29 27.53 -19.38
N THR A 490 0.06 28.00 -19.18
CA THR A 490 -0.73 28.65 -20.26
C THR A 490 -1.24 30.06 -19.90
N GLY A 491 -1.11 30.49 -18.64
CA GLY A 491 -1.68 31.75 -18.17
C GLY A 491 -3.22 31.76 -18.07
N LYS A 492 -3.88 30.61 -18.25
CA LYS A 492 -5.35 30.53 -18.23
C LYS A 492 -5.89 30.76 -16.83
N PRO A 493 -6.80 31.75 -16.64
CA PRO A 493 -7.40 32.04 -15.36
C PRO A 493 -8.42 30.97 -14.96
N GLY A 494 -8.73 30.88 -13.66
CA GLY A 494 -9.68 29.90 -13.11
C GLY A 494 -9.15 28.46 -13.09
N SER A 495 -7.83 28.31 -13.14
CA SER A 495 -7.16 27.01 -13.04
C SER A 495 -7.10 26.52 -11.61
N ARG A 496 -7.18 25.21 -11.39
CA ARG A 496 -7.21 24.58 -10.05
C ARG A 496 -5.80 24.30 -9.55
N LEU A 497 -5.60 24.48 -8.24
CA LEU A 497 -4.34 24.14 -7.59
C LEU A 497 -4.12 22.62 -7.66
N THR A 498 -3.00 22.20 -8.24
CA THR A 498 -2.70 20.79 -8.56
C THR A 498 -1.33 20.40 -8.01
N VAL A 499 -1.24 19.21 -7.44
CA VAL A 499 0.03 18.62 -6.99
C VAL A 499 0.74 18.00 -8.18
N PHE A 500 2.00 18.39 -8.39
CA PHE A 500 2.90 17.80 -9.38
C PHE A 500 4.05 17.08 -8.68
N ALA A 501 4.45 15.92 -9.21
CA ALA A 501 5.61 15.20 -8.72
C ALA A 501 6.13 14.22 -9.78
N LYS A 502 7.40 13.82 -9.63
CA LYS A 502 7.86 12.56 -10.24
C LYS A 502 7.16 11.40 -9.54
N ALA A 503 6.86 10.30 -10.24
CA ALA A 503 6.05 9.21 -9.70
C ALA A 503 6.65 7.82 -9.94
N TYR A 504 6.14 6.84 -9.17
CA TYR A 504 6.42 5.41 -9.33
C TYR A 504 5.49 4.76 -10.35
#